data_c2c9e86b011ab49b1414b4a805b51813
#
_entry.id   c2c9e86b011ab49b1414b4a805b51813
#
_cell.length_a   1.000
_cell.length_b   1.000
_cell.length_c   1.000
_cell.angle_alpha   90.00
_cell.angle_beta   90.00
_cell.angle_gamma   90.00
#
_symmetry.space_group_name_H-M   'P 1'
#
loop_
_entity.id
_entity.type
_entity.pdbx_description
1 polymer ?
#
loop_
_entity_poly.entity_id
_entity_poly.type
_entity_poly.pdbx_seq_one_letter_code
_entity_poly.pdbx_strand_id
1 'polypeptide(L)'
;MKNRMTIVLALLVSAVYAEDTAKPLTYRHFNTTETAERVISMTPVPVKSTPRWARDVSQKEFDWKKQVNKEPFFSGPIPFVIPPTDKDEPFYPHNHQPSITWLKNGDLLAIWYSTNSEYGPILTVVASRLRPGKKTWDPSNAFFKAHNHNMHGSSIFHDGQGTIYHFNGMAPNAATGWRKLALLMRISKDSGVTWTPPRAIDDAFTRRHQVISGMIMTEAGVLIQNCDAVPGANGGSALYISRDGAKTWTDPGKDKPTPEFTEGGKGEGTIAGIHAKVVELSDGRLLAFGRMATINKQMPMSVSSDLGKTWTYKASPFPPISGGQRLVLRRLQEGTLLFASFTSPRGKPEANGMTFKDQKGREFTGYGLFAAVSFDEGRTWPVRKLLTPGKGDFDGGAWTKKFTATPTRAEHGGYLAATQTPNGVIHLISSRLHYRFNLTWLLEGTSRGENRNR
;
A
#
# COMPACT_ATOMS: atom_id res chain seq x y z
N MET A 1 49.71 53.86 17.31
CA MET A 1 49.42 52.52 16.78
C MET A 1 48.00 52.18 17.14
N LYS A 2 47.03 52.28 16.18
CA LYS A 2 45.60 52.07 16.42
C LYS A 2 45.24 50.67 15.91
N ASN A 3 44.90 49.77 16.83
CA ASN A 3 44.33 48.47 16.52
C ASN A 3 42.89 48.63 16.00
N ARG A 4 42.64 48.29 14.79
CA ARG A 4 41.25 48.09 14.24
C ARG A 4 40.83 46.68 14.48
N MET A 5 39.85 46.49 15.36
CA MET A 5 39.13 45.24 15.59
C MET A 5 38.04 45.15 14.50
N THR A 6 38.23 44.21 13.57
CA THR A 6 37.21 43.93 12.55
C THR A 6 36.18 42.96 13.16
N ILE A 7 34.98 43.47 13.39
CA ILE A 7 33.83 42.66 13.79
C ILE A 7 33.26 42.00 12.51
N VAL A 8 33.41 40.69 12.42
CA VAL A 8 32.73 39.90 11.37
C VAL A 8 31.31 39.62 11.89
N LEU A 9 30.35 40.32 11.33
CA LEU A 9 28.93 40.10 11.57
C LEU A 9 28.51 38.85 10.78
N ALA A 10 28.41 37.71 11.46
CA ALA A 10 27.82 36.51 10.89
C ALA A 10 26.30 36.71 10.79
N LEU A 11 25.81 36.98 9.60
CA LEU A 11 24.39 36.91 9.27
C LEU A 11 23.94 35.44 9.33
N LEU A 12 23.36 35.05 10.46
CA LEU A 12 22.54 33.86 10.57
C LEU A 12 21.27 34.09 9.74
N VAL A 13 21.28 33.64 8.50
CA VAL A 13 20.04 33.47 7.73
C VAL A 13 19.33 32.29 8.34
N SER A 14 18.47 32.54 9.34
CA SER A 14 17.45 31.60 9.75
C SER A 14 16.47 31.48 8.60
N ALA A 15 16.61 30.42 7.80
CA ALA A 15 15.56 30.00 6.91
C ALA A 15 14.35 29.60 7.79
N VAL A 16 13.47 30.56 8.02
CA VAL A 16 12.13 30.29 8.54
C VAL A 16 11.44 29.51 7.44
N TYR A 17 11.42 28.18 7.57
CA TYR A 17 10.49 27.37 6.82
C TYR A 17 9.09 27.81 7.27
N ALA A 18 8.41 28.57 6.42
CA ALA A 18 7.01 28.86 6.61
C ALA A 18 6.30 27.51 6.74
N GLU A 19 5.75 27.24 7.92
CA GLU A 19 4.75 26.18 8.06
C GLU A 19 3.71 26.44 6.97
N ASP A 20 3.44 25.43 6.15
CA ASP A 20 2.45 25.52 5.08
C ASP A 20 1.07 25.71 5.76
N THR A 21 0.72 26.97 6.01
CA THR A 21 -0.50 27.39 6.73
C THR A 21 -1.74 27.34 5.82
N ALA A 22 -1.59 26.81 4.60
CA ALA A 22 -2.71 26.65 3.70
C ALA A 22 -3.81 25.79 4.35
N LYS A 23 -5.03 26.30 4.39
CA LYS A 23 -6.19 25.58 4.92
C LYS A 23 -6.36 24.24 4.23
N PRO A 24 -6.61 23.15 4.98
CA PRO A 24 -6.97 21.86 4.40
C PRO A 24 -8.17 22.00 3.45
N LEU A 25 -8.14 21.24 2.35
CA LEU A 25 -9.12 21.35 1.27
C LEU A 25 -9.83 20.03 1.04
N THR A 26 -11.13 20.08 0.73
CA THR A 26 -11.90 18.93 0.22
C THR A 26 -11.78 18.80 -1.30
N TYR A 27 -11.08 19.72 -1.95
CA TYR A 27 -10.90 19.71 -3.39
C TYR A 27 -10.20 18.42 -3.84
N ARG A 28 -10.72 17.85 -4.91
CA ARG A 28 -10.26 16.60 -5.50
C ARG A 28 -9.64 16.79 -6.88
N HIS A 29 -9.78 17.98 -7.47
CA HIS A 29 -9.23 18.33 -8.77
C HIS A 29 -8.23 19.47 -8.64
N PHE A 30 -7.16 19.41 -9.43
CA PHE A 30 -6.05 20.36 -9.41
C PHE A 30 -5.61 20.68 -10.82
N ASN A 31 -5.30 21.95 -11.07
CA ASN A 31 -4.53 22.38 -12.23
C ASN A 31 -3.06 22.39 -11.85
N THR A 32 -2.18 22.06 -12.79
CA THR A 32 -0.74 22.04 -12.59
C THR A 32 -0.08 23.16 -13.41
N THR A 33 0.98 23.73 -12.85
CA THR A 33 2.01 24.43 -13.60
C THR A 33 3.24 23.55 -13.58
N GLU A 34 3.78 23.21 -14.73
CA GLU A 34 4.88 22.27 -14.87
C GLU A 34 5.79 22.62 -16.04
N THR A 35 7.00 22.06 -16.01
CA THR A 35 7.89 21.94 -17.16
C THR A 35 7.91 20.47 -17.63
N ALA A 36 8.61 20.20 -18.73
CA ALA A 36 8.82 18.81 -19.17
C ALA A 36 9.58 17.94 -18.14
N GLU A 37 10.22 18.55 -17.16
CA GLU A 37 11.15 17.91 -16.23
C GLU A 37 10.62 17.84 -14.79
N ARG A 38 9.78 18.80 -14.37
CA ARG A 38 9.31 18.93 -12.98
C ARG A 38 7.94 19.58 -12.83
N VAL A 39 7.30 19.30 -11.70
CA VAL A 39 6.09 19.98 -11.24
C VAL A 39 6.47 21.25 -10.48
N ILE A 40 5.95 22.42 -10.91
CA ILE A 40 6.21 23.70 -10.26
C ILE A 40 5.15 23.98 -9.19
N SER A 41 3.86 23.81 -9.53
CA SER A 41 2.76 24.05 -8.60
C SER A 41 1.52 23.24 -8.94
N MET A 42 0.62 23.09 -7.96
CA MET A 42 -0.71 22.49 -8.12
C MET A 42 -1.75 23.39 -7.47
N THR A 43 -2.66 23.93 -8.27
CA THR A 43 -3.72 24.84 -7.82
C THR A 43 -5.06 24.10 -7.72
N PRO A 44 -5.75 24.15 -6.57
CA PRO A 44 -7.05 23.51 -6.41
C PRO A 44 -8.10 24.06 -7.38
N VAL A 45 -8.91 23.15 -7.93
CA VAL A 45 -10.11 23.50 -8.70
C VAL A 45 -11.32 23.27 -7.80
N PRO A 46 -12.17 24.26 -7.55
CA PRO A 46 -13.38 24.12 -6.75
C PRO A 46 -14.30 23.03 -7.30
N VAL A 47 -14.89 22.23 -6.41
CA VAL A 47 -15.89 21.21 -6.76
C VAL A 47 -17.28 21.67 -6.42
N LYS A 48 -18.27 21.29 -7.25
CA LYS A 48 -19.68 21.71 -7.10
C LYS A 48 -20.34 21.12 -5.83
N SER A 49 -19.88 19.95 -5.39
CA SER A 49 -20.46 19.24 -4.23
C SER A 49 -19.39 18.48 -3.45
N THR A 50 -19.60 18.35 -2.14
CA THR A 50 -18.74 17.51 -1.28
C THR A 50 -18.86 16.04 -1.72
N PRO A 51 -17.75 15.36 -1.97
CA PRO A 51 -17.76 13.96 -2.38
C PRO A 51 -18.25 13.04 -1.26
N ARG A 52 -18.79 11.88 -1.59
CA ARG A 52 -19.38 10.95 -0.60
C ARG A 52 -18.38 10.55 0.50
N TRP A 53 -17.12 10.33 0.15
CA TRP A 53 -16.08 9.97 1.11
C TRP A 53 -15.77 11.09 2.13
N ALA A 54 -16.18 12.33 1.90
CA ALA A 54 -16.00 13.46 2.82
C ALA A 54 -17.31 13.89 3.53
N ARG A 55 -18.47 13.33 3.14
CA ARG A 55 -19.77 13.65 3.75
C ARG A 55 -20.08 12.77 4.96
N ASP A 56 -20.73 13.33 5.97
CA ASP A 56 -21.25 12.63 7.15
C ASP A 56 -20.16 11.82 7.87
N VAL A 57 -18.95 12.37 7.95
CA VAL A 57 -17.81 11.73 8.59
C VAL A 57 -17.76 12.17 10.05
N SER A 58 -17.92 11.22 10.96
CA SER A 58 -17.80 11.46 12.40
C SER A 58 -16.35 11.89 12.73
N GLN A 59 -16.22 12.90 13.57
CA GLN A 59 -14.92 13.28 14.16
C GLN A 59 -14.75 12.70 15.58
N LYS A 60 -15.74 11.94 16.08
CA LYS A 60 -15.63 11.24 17.36
C LYS A 60 -14.77 9.99 17.20
N GLU A 61 -13.89 9.78 18.16
CA GLU A 61 -13.09 8.57 18.23
C GLU A 61 -13.98 7.34 18.44
N PHE A 62 -13.69 6.27 17.72
CA PHE A 62 -14.42 5.01 17.82
C PHE A 62 -13.81 4.14 18.92
N ASP A 63 -14.66 3.57 19.77
CA ASP A 63 -14.22 2.71 20.86
C ASP A 63 -13.89 1.28 20.34
N TRP A 64 -12.69 1.15 19.81
CA TRP A 64 -12.17 -0.13 19.30
C TRP A 64 -12.08 -1.22 20.38
N LYS A 65 -11.88 -0.85 21.64
CA LYS A 65 -11.72 -1.82 22.75
C LYS A 65 -13.00 -2.61 22.99
N LYS A 66 -14.15 -2.00 22.81
CA LYS A 66 -15.45 -2.68 22.90
C LYS A 66 -15.72 -3.66 21.75
N GLN A 67 -14.92 -3.62 20.69
CA GLN A 67 -15.11 -4.41 19.48
C GLN A 67 -14.05 -5.52 19.33
N VAL A 68 -13.21 -5.73 20.34
CA VAL A 68 -12.19 -6.79 20.29
C VAL A 68 -12.89 -8.15 20.26
N ASN A 69 -12.65 -8.91 19.20
CA ASN A 69 -13.10 -10.29 19.07
C ASN A 69 -11.88 -11.23 19.16
N LYS A 70 -11.81 -12.01 20.22
CA LYS A 70 -10.75 -13.02 20.44
C LYS A 70 -11.06 -14.36 19.77
N GLU A 71 -12.32 -14.60 19.43
CA GLU A 71 -12.75 -15.81 18.74
C GLU A 71 -12.27 -15.81 17.27
N PRO A 72 -12.06 -17.01 16.69
CA PRO A 72 -11.74 -17.13 15.28
C PRO A 72 -12.77 -16.42 14.41
N PHE A 73 -12.30 -15.51 13.56
CA PHE A 73 -13.17 -14.70 12.71
C PHE A 73 -12.67 -14.67 11.27
N PHE A 74 -13.54 -15.07 10.34
CA PHE A 74 -13.38 -14.87 8.89
C PHE A 74 -14.72 -14.45 8.28
N SER A 75 -14.69 -13.43 7.45
CA SER A 75 -15.88 -12.93 6.74
C SER A 75 -15.50 -12.34 5.38
N GLY A 76 -16.33 -12.56 4.41
CA GLY A 76 -16.15 -12.08 3.05
C GLY A 76 -15.92 -13.22 2.07
N PRO A 77 -15.56 -12.86 0.81
CA PRO A 77 -15.32 -11.50 0.38
C PRO A 77 -16.61 -10.71 0.09
N ILE A 78 -16.54 -9.39 0.30
CA ILE A 78 -17.56 -8.44 -0.16
C ILE A 78 -16.92 -7.46 -1.15
N PRO A 79 -17.67 -6.94 -2.15
CA PRO A 79 -17.12 -5.92 -3.04
C PRO A 79 -16.90 -4.60 -2.30
N PHE A 80 -15.74 -3.95 -2.52
CA PHE A 80 -15.47 -2.59 -2.03
C PHE A 80 -15.48 -1.55 -3.17
N VAL A 81 -15.30 -1.99 -4.41
CA VAL A 81 -15.39 -1.15 -5.60
C VAL A 81 -16.85 -1.01 -5.98
N ILE A 82 -17.51 0.02 -5.44
CA ILE A 82 -18.92 0.32 -5.67
C ILE A 82 -18.99 1.51 -6.63
N PRO A 83 -19.73 1.41 -7.76
CA PRO A 83 -19.91 2.53 -8.67
C PRO A 83 -20.50 3.76 -7.96
N PRO A 84 -20.19 4.98 -8.41
CA PRO A 84 -20.84 6.19 -7.91
C PRO A 84 -22.33 6.19 -8.22
N THR A 85 -23.09 6.92 -7.42
CA THR A 85 -24.52 7.16 -7.69
C THR A 85 -24.73 8.25 -8.74
N ASP A 86 -23.80 9.18 -8.85
CA ASP A 86 -23.79 10.23 -9.85
C ASP A 86 -23.07 9.74 -11.11
N LYS A 87 -23.75 9.82 -12.26
CA LYS A 87 -23.21 9.36 -13.55
C LYS A 87 -22.10 10.25 -14.09
N ASP A 88 -22.00 11.48 -13.62
CA ASP A 88 -20.93 12.43 -14.02
C ASP A 88 -19.61 12.18 -13.26
N GLU A 89 -19.63 11.32 -12.23
CA GLU A 89 -18.42 10.94 -11.52
C GLU A 89 -17.55 10.00 -12.36
N PRO A 90 -16.21 10.19 -12.35
CA PRO A 90 -15.29 9.34 -13.11
C PRO A 90 -15.28 7.93 -12.53
N PHE A 91 -15.83 7.00 -13.28
CA PHE A 91 -15.82 5.59 -12.97
C PHE A 91 -15.75 4.77 -14.26
N TYR A 92 -14.72 3.96 -14.40
CA TYR A 92 -14.39 3.25 -15.63
C TYR A 92 -14.28 1.74 -15.36
N PRO A 93 -14.28 0.89 -16.41
CA PRO A 93 -14.24 -0.58 -16.26
C PRO A 93 -13.01 -1.12 -15.55
N HIS A 94 -11.84 -0.47 -15.66
CA HIS A 94 -10.59 -0.91 -15.04
C HIS A 94 -10.37 -0.19 -13.71
N ASN A 95 -10.69 -0.88 -12.61
CA ASN A 95 -10.47 -0.43 -11.23
C ASN A 95 -9.35 -1.27 -10.62
N HIS A 96 -8.22 -0.62 -10.21
CA HIS A 96 -7.03 -1.35 -9.81
C HIS A 96 -6.11 -0.54 -8.87
N GLN A 97 -5.02 -1.14 -8.41
CA GLN A 97 -4.04 -0.56 -7.47
C GLN A 97 -4.65 -0.02 -6.17
N PRO A 98 -5.35 -0.83 -5.39
CA PRO A 98 -5.96 -0.37 -4.17
C PRO A 98 -4.93 -0.11 -3.06
N SER A 99 -5.34 0.80 -2.16
CA SER A 99 -4.74 1.01 -0.86
C SER A 99 -5.86 1.20 0.17
N ILE A 100 -5.66 0.73 1.40
CA ILE A 100 -6.65 0.77 2.48
C ILE A 100 -5.99 1.18 3.78
N THR A 101 -6.71 1.96 4.57
CA THR A 101 -6.32 2.30 5.95
C THR A 101 -7.54 2.37 6.86
N TRP A 102 -7.33 2.11 8.16
CA TRP A 102 -8.33 2.38 9.19
C TRP A 102 -8.17 3.82 9.70
N LEU A 103 -9.23 4.36 10.30
CA LEU A 103 -9.28 5.72 10.81
C LEU A 103 -9.76 5.72 12.27
N LYS A 104 -9.37 6.74 13.05
CA LYS A 104 -9.74 6.85 14.47
C LYS A 104 -11.25 6.86 14.72
N ASN A 105 -12.03 7.37 13.78
CA ASN A 105 -13.49 7.40 13.88
C ASN A 105 -14.18 6.06 13.57
N GLY A 106 -13.40 4.99 13.33
CA GLY A 106 -13.91 3.66 13.04
C GLY A 106 -14.11 3.34 11.57
N ASP A 107 -14.01 4.31 10.68
CA ASP A 107 -14.12 4.09 9.25
C ASP A 107 -12.89 3.33 8.71
N LEU A 108 -13.10 2.57 7.64
CA LEU A 108 -12.06 2.19 6.70
C LEU A 108 -12.14 3.12 5.49
N LEU A 109 -11.00 3.61 5.03
CA LEU A 109 -10.90 4.38 3.79
C LEU A 109 -10.07 3.59 2.79
N ALA A 110 -10.65 3.27 1.64
CA ALA A 110 -9.98 2.65 0.51
C ALA A 110 -9.90 3.63 -0.66
N ILE A 111 -8.77 3.63 -1.33
CA ILE A 111 -8.52 4.38 -2.56
C ILE A 111 -7.99 3.44 -3.64
N TRP A 112 -8.30 3.72 -4.89
CA TRP A 112 -7.78 2.99 -6.06
C TRP A 112 -7.91 3.87 -7.30
N TYR A 113 -7.25 3.51 -8.40
CA TYR A 113 -7.52 4.22 -9.64
C TYR A 113 -8.64 3.56 -10.44
N SER A 114 -9.41 4.41 -11.13
CA SER A 114 -10.42 4.04 -12.12
C SER A 114 -10.04 4.60 -13.48
N THR A 115 -10.03 3.76 -14.52
CA THR A 115 -9.59 4.12 -15.87
C THR A 115 -10.12 3.15 -16.92
N ASN A 116 -10.00 3.49 -18.20
CA ASN A 116 -10.13 2.55 -19.31
C ASN A 116 -8.80 1.88 -19.67
N SER A 117 -7.70 2.58 -19.45
CA SER A 117 -6.34 2.14 -19.73
C SER A 117 -5.38 2.68 -18.69
N GLU A 118 -4.32 1.95 -18.36
CA GLU A 118 -3.25 2.43 -17.48
C GLU A 118 -2.42 3.57 -18.09
N TYR A 119 -2.64 3.85 -19.37
CA TYR A 119 -2.11 5.00 -20.08
C TYR A 119 -3.23 6.02 -20.34
N GLY A 120 -2.87 7.29 -20.44
CA GLY A 120 -3.80 8.35 -20.79
C GLY A 120 -4.27 9.20 -19.59
N PRO A 121 -4.93 10.32 -19.89
CA PRO A 121 -5.23 11.36 -18.90
C PRO A 121 -6.48 11.08 -18.06
N ILE A 122 -7.29 10.10 -18.40
CA ILE A 122 -8.55 9.82 -17.69
C ILE A 122 -8.36 9.11 -16.36
N LEU A 123 -7.21 8.42 -16.16
CA LEU A 123 -6.91 7.71 -14.93
C LEU A 123 -7.07 8.64 -13.73
N THR A 124 -8.02 8.31 -12.86
CA THR A 124 -8.42 9.12 -11.71
C THR A 124 -8.35 8.26 -10.45
N VAL A 125 -7.79 8.77 -9.37
CA VAL A 125 -7.91 8.12 -8.06
C VAL A 125 -9.30 8.37 -7.51
N VAL A 126 -9.99 7.30 -7.11
CA VAL A 126 -11.31 7.32 -6.49
C VAL A 126 -11.23 6.76 -5.07
N ALA A 127 -12.19 7.07 -4.22
CA ALA A 127 -12.23 6.61 -2.84
C ALA A 127 -13.63 6.14 -2.44
N SER A 128 -13.65 5.22 -1.47
CA SER A 128 -14.86 4.77 -0.78
C SER A 128 -14.56 4.54 0.70
N ARG A 129 -15.62 4.57 1.52
CA ARG A 129 -15.57 4.26 2.95
C ARG A 129 -16.41 3.04 3.30
N LEU A 130 -15.92 2.26 4.24
CA LEU A 130 -16.76 1.35 5.02
C LEU A 130 -16.91 1.95 6.41
N ARG A 131 -18.15 2.34 6.74
CA ARG A 131 -18.46 3.00 8.00
C ARG A 131 -18.74 1.99 9.11
N PRO A 132 -18.52 2.34 10.40
CA PRO A 132 -18.81 1.45 11.51
C PRO A 132 -20.23 0.88 11.46
N GLY A 133 -20.38 -0.42 11.68
CA GLY A 133 -21.66 -1.12 11.64
C GLY A 133 -22.26 -1.36 10.25
N LYS A 134 -21.70 -0.80 9.18
CA LYS A 134 -22.18 -1.06 7.82
C LYS A 134 -21.63 -2.36 7.25
N LYS A 135 -22.44 -3.05 6.46
CA LYS A 135 -22.06 -4.29 5.76
C LYS A 135 -21.57 -4.06 4.34
N THR A 136 -21.77 -2.87 3.80
CA THR A 136 -21.44 -2.46 2.43
C THR A 136 -20.64 -1.18 2.44
N TRP A 137 -19.72 -1.08 1.49
CA TRP A 137 -18.96 0.13 1.22
C TRP A 137 -19.86 1.23 0.62
N ASP A 138 -19.53 2.47 0.88
CA ASP A 138 -20.19 3.62 0.24
C ASP A 138 -19.92 3.61 -1.28
N PRO A 139 -20.80 4.21 -2.10
CA PRO A 139 -20.50 4.53 -3.49
C PRO A 139 -19.22 5.36 -3.61
N SER A 140 -18.39 5.05 -4.61
CA SER A 140 -17.12 5.75 -4.84
C SER A 140 -17.34 7.13 -5.45
N ASN A 141 -16.39 8.03 -5.19
CA ASN A 141 -16.27 9.32 -5.89
C ASN A 141 -14.79 9.61 -6.19
N ALA A 142 -14.54 10.53 -7.13
CA ALA A 142 -13.21 11.04 -7.38
C ALA A 142 -12.56 11.55 -6.09
N PHE A 143 -11.30 11.15 -5.87
CA PHE A 143 -10.54 11.46 -4.67
C PHE A 143 -9.35 12.37 -4.96
N PHE A 144 -8.63 12.11 -6.06
CA PHE A 144 -7.47 12.89 -6.44
C PHE A 144 -7.25 12.85 -7.95
N LYS A 145 -7.12 14.02 -8.57
CA LYS A 145 -6.92 14.18 -10.01
C LYS A 145 -6.21 15.48 -10.33
N ALA A 146 -5.09 15.42 -11.02
CA ALA A 146 -4.53 16.55 -11.76
C ALA A 146 -5.11 16.57 -13.18
N HIS A 147 -5.53 17.74 -13.65
CA HIS A 147 -6.15 17.88 -14.96
C HIS A 147 -5.17 17.48 -16.07
N ASN A 148 -5.61 16.69 -17.04
CA ASN A 148 -4.81 16.17 -18.16
C ASN A 148 -3.58 15.32 -17.81
N HIS A 149 -3.47 14.82 -16.55
CA HIS A 149 -2.38 13.95 -16.13
C HIS A 149 -2.86 12.55 -15.85
N ASN A 150 -1.98 11.57 -16.05
CA ASN A 150 -2.15 10.23 -15.56
C ASN A 150 -1.73 10.19 -14.07
N MET A 151 -2.61 9.72 -13.20
CA MET A 151 -2.44 9.69 -11.74
C MET A 151 -2.06 8.30 -11.24
N HIS A 152 -1.16 7.62 -11.92
CA HIS A 152 -0.86 6.21 -11.65
C HIS A 152 -0.02 6.00 -10.39
N GLY A 153 -0.47 5.04 -9.57
CA GLY A 153 0.16 4.69 -8.30
C GLY A 153 -0.32 5.56 -7.15
N SER A 154 -0.94 4.93 -6.15
CA SER A 154 -1.49 5.65 -5.01
C SER A 154 -1.33 4.82 -3.73
N SER A 155 -1.09 5.50 -2.60
CA SER A 155 -0.97 4.89 -1.28
C SER A 155 -1.64 5.78 -0.24
N ILE A 156 -2.34 5.15 0.71
CA ILE A 156 -2.92 5.82 1.87
C ILE A 156 -2.46 5.11 3.14
N PHE A 157 -2.10 5.87 4.17
CA PHE A 157 -1.60 5.36 5.42
C PHE A 157 -2.04 6.25 6.58
N HIS A 158 -2.49 5.65 7.68
CA HIS A 158 -2.81 6.32 8.94
C HIS A 158 -1.76 5.93 9.99
N ASP A 159 -1.17 6.91 10.65
CA ASP A 159 -0.08 6.74 11.62
C ASP A 159 -0.52 6.18 12.99
N GLY A 160 -1.82 5.93 13.17
CA GLY A 160 -2.37 5.53 14.47
C GLY A 160 -2.63 6.70 15.41
N GLN A 161 -2.12 7.90 15.11
CA GLN A 161 -2.24 9.10 15.96
C GLN A 161 -3.22 10.13 15.43
N GLY A 162 -3.72 9.96 14.20
CA GLY A 162 -4.72 10.81 13.57
C GLY A 162 -4.27 11.48 12.29
N THR A 163 -3.02 11.31 11.88
CA THR A 163 -2.53 11.81 10.60
C THR A 163 -2.68 10.76 9.51
N ILE A 164 -3.26 11.16 8.41
CA ILE A 164 -3.41 10.33 7.22
C ILE A 164 -2.53 10.89 6.12
N TYR A 165 -1.64 10.06 5.58
CA TYR A 165 -0.77 10.39 4.45
C TYR A 165 -1.34 9.80 3.18
N HIS A 166 -1.41 10.58 2.12
CA HIS A 166 -1.74 10.14 0.77
C HIS A 166 -0.60 10.48 -0.17
N PHE A 167 -0.04 9.46 -0.82
CA PHE A 167 0.97 9.57 -1.87
C PHE A 167 0.37 9.25 -3.22
N ASN A 168 0.84 9.93 -4.26
CA ASN A 168 0.43 9.65 -5.63
C ASN A 168 1.57 9.93 -6.61
N GLY A 169 1.70 9.08 -7.62
CA GLY A 169 2.51 9.36 -8.79
C GLY A 169 1.71 10.17 -9.81
N MET A 170 2.31 11.17 -10.43
CA MET A 170 1.72 11.96 -11.50
C MET A 170 2.63 11.98 -12.73
N ALA A 171 2.13 11.52 -13.88
CA ALA A 171 2.89 11.57 -15.12
C ALA A 171 3.01 13.02 -15.67
N PRO A 172 4.08 13.36 -16.40
CA PRO A 172 4.27 14.72 -16.97
C PRO A 172 3.22 15.07 -18.01
N ASN A 173 2.57 14.09 -18.61
CA ASN A 173 1.51 14.27 -19.61
C ASN A 173 0.68 13.00 -19.78
N ALA A 174 -0.35 13.11 -20.60
CA ALA A 174 -1.28 12.04 -20.88
C ALA A 174 -0.64 10.78 -21.52
N ALA A 175 0.40 10.94 -22.32
CA ALA A 175 1.00 9.87 -23.12
C ALA A 175 2.02 9.01 -22.33
N THR A 176 2.63 9.58 -21.29
CA THR A 176 3.77 8.93 -20.59
C THR A 176 3.34 7.74 -19.71
N GLY A 177 2.11 7.76 -19.20
CA GLY A 177 1.60 6.71 -18.30
C GLY A 177 2.45 6.57 -17.03
N TRP A 178 2.59 5.34 -16.52
CA TRP A 178 3.22 5.03 -15.24
C TRP A 178 4.76 4.95 -15.26
N ARG A 179 5.41 5.20 -16.39
CA ARG A 179 6.86 4.96 -16.54
C ARG A 179 7.74 6.08 -16.01
N LYS A 180 7.25 7.31 -15.99
CA LYS A 180 7.94 8.48 -15.43
C LYS A 180 6.93 9.31 -14.67
N LEU A 181 7.15 9.50 -13.40
CA LEU A 181 6.20 10.15 -12.51
C LEU A 181 6.93 11.18 -11.63
N ALA A 182 6.24 12.25 -11.25
CA ALA A 182 6.57 13.03 -10.07
C ALA A 182 5.92 12.38 -8.86
N LEU A 183 6.54 12.50 -7.68
CA LEU A 183 6.04 11.95 -6.44
C LEU A 183 5.36 13.03 -5.61
N LEU A 184 4.06 12.90 -5.42
CA LEU A 184 3.22 13.87 -4.72
C LEU A 184 2.77 13.33 -3.38
N MET A 185 2.56 14.24 -2.41
CA MET A 185 2.01 13.93 -1.10
C MET A 185 1.00 14.98 -0.66
N ARG A 186 0.00 14.58 0.11
CA ARG A 186 -0.91 15.43 0.89
C ARG A 186 -1.29 14.74 2.19
N ILE A 187 -1.76 15.51 3.16
CA ILE A 187 -2.04 15.06 4.53
C ILE A 187 -3.47 15.45 4.92
N SER A 188 -4.13 14.59 5.71
CA SER A 188 -5.38 14.88 6.39
C SER A 188 -5.22 14.64 7.90
N LYS A 189 -5.91 15.45 8.72
CA LYS A 189 -5.96 15.34 10.19
C LYS A 189 -7.39 15.26 10.76
N ASP A 190 -8.38 15.11 9.88
CA ASP A 190 -9.82 15.11 10.21
C ASP A 190 -10.53 13.89 9.64
N SER A 191 -9.93 12.73 9.81
CA SER A 191 -10.45 11.45 9.31
C SER A 191 -10.65 11.44 7.79
N GLY A 192 -9.79 12.15 7.04
CA GLY A 192 -9.81 12.16 5.59
C GLY A 192 -10.95 12.98 4.97
N VAL A 193 -11.49 13.97 5.68
CA VAL A 193 -12.50 14.90 5.14
C VAL A 193 -11.84 16.00 4.34
N THR A 194 -10.83 16.64 4.92
CA THR A 194 -10.04 17.67 4.24
C THR A 194 -8.58 17.26 4.12
N TRP A 195 -7.90 17.84 3.14
CA TRP A 195 -6.54 17.51 2.79
C TRP A 195 -5.73 18.78 2.56
N THR A 196 -4.45 18.77 2.96
CA THR A 196 -3.54 19.83 2.55
C THR A 196 -3.47 19.94 1.03
N PRO A 197 -3.09 21.08 0.46
CA PRO A 197 -2.69 21.14 -0.93
C PRO A 197 -1.64 20.06 -1.22
N PRO A 198 -1.70 19.41 -2.41
CA PRO A 198 -0.66 18.47 -2.79
C PRO A 198 0.66 19.19 -2.97
N ARG A 199 1.73 18.57 -2.50
CA ARG A 199 3.10 19.04 -2.75
C ARG A 199 3.92 17.94 -3.42
N ALA A 200 4.82 18.30 -4.30
CA ALA A 200 5.82 17.39 -4.81
C ALA A 200 6.90 17.18 -3.72
N ILE A 201 7.12 15.93 -3.32
CA ILE A 201 8.23 15.54 -2.44
C ILE A 201 9.47 15.16 -3.24
N ASP A 202 9.28 14.76 -4.47
CA ASP A 202 10.28 14.77 -5.54
C ASP A 202 9.58 15.21 -6.83
N ASP A 203 9.91 16.38 -7.32
CA ASP A 203 9.23 17.05 -8.44
C ASP A 203 9.73 16.59 -9.82
N ALA A 204 10.86 15.88 -9.87
CA ALA A 204 11.39 15.34 -11.10
C ALA A 204 10.57 14.16 -11.62
N PHE A 205 10.31 14.11 -12.91
CA PHE A 205 9.63 12.99 -13.54
C PHE A 205 10.61 11.83 -13.77
N THR A 206 10.65 10.89 -12.83
CA THR A 206 11.57 9.75 -12.87
C THR A 206 10.88 8.41 -12.84
N ARG A 207 11.64 7.32 -13.04
CA ARG A 207 11.14 5.95 -12.96
C ARG A 207 10.93 5.47 -11.52
N ARG A 208 11.53 6.14 -10.53
CA ARG A 208 11.55 5.72 -9.12
C ARG A 208 10.32 6.19 -8.31
N HIS A 209 9.30 6.73 -8.95
CA HIS A 209 8.16 7.38 -8.31
C HIS A 209 6.81 6.66 -8.50
N GLN A 210 6.80 5.43 -9.00
CA GLN A 210 5.56 4.67 -9.07
C GLN A 210 5.17 4.21 -7.66
N VAL A 211 4.23 4.93 -7.05
CA VAL A 211 3.77 4.71 -5.67
C VAL A 211 3.14 3.32 -5.51
N ILE A 212 3.56 2.62 -4.47
CA ILE A 212 3.04 1.31 -4.09
C ILE A 212 2.37 1.42 -2.71
N SER A 213 1.16 0.89 -2.55
CA SER A 213 0.48 0.83 -1.25
C SER A 213 1.32 0.07 -0.23
N GLY A 214 1.21 0.43 1.06
CA GLY A 214 1.92 -0.26 2.13
C GLY A 214 3.04 0.56 2.77
N MET A 215 2.84 1.89 2.85
CA MET A 215 3.66 2.75 3.71
C MET A 215 3.70 2.18 5.13
N ILE A 216 4.83 2.32 5.80
CA ILE A 216 5.03 1.97 7.21
C ILE A 216 5.59 3.15 7.98
N MET A 217 5.41 3.10 9.29
CA MET A 217 6.14 3.89 10.28
C MET A 217 6.92 2.92 11.16
N THR A 218 8.22 3.14 11.30
CA THR A 218 9.07 2.33 12.18
C THR A 218 8.80 2.64 13.65
N GLU A 219 9.28 1.80 14.54
CA GLU A 219 9.20 2.05 15.98
C GLU A 219 9.86 3.37 16.38
N ALA A 220 10.94 3.76 15.70
CA ALA A 220 11.63 5.04 15.88
C ALA A 220 10.90 6.24 15.24
N GLY A 221 9.70 6.06 14.66
CA GLY A 221 8.91 7.11 14.00
C GLY A 221 9.38 7.49 12.60
N VAL A 222 10.28 6.71 11.98
CA VAL A 222 10.70 6.93 10.60
C VAL A 222 9.58 6.48 9.66
N LEU A 223 9.17 7.37 8.77
CA LEU A 223 8.15 7.08 7.74
C LEU A 223 8.82 6.52 6.49
N ILE A 224 8.27 5.43 5.95
CA ILE A 224 8.82 4.77 4.76
C ILE A 224 7.69 4.53 3.76
N GLN A 225 7.76 5.20 2.60
CA GLN A 225 6.85 4.98 1.46
C GLN A 225 7.54 4.13 0.40
N ASN A 226 6.88 3.05 -0.02
CA ASN A 226 7.36 2.17 -1.07
C ASN A 226 7.01 2.72 -2.46
N CYS A 227 7.97 2.65 -3.37
CA CYS A 227 7.79 2.94 -4.79
C CYS A 227 8.48 1.86 -5.64
N ASP A 228 8.16 1.76 -6.92
CA ASP A 228 9.00 0.99 -7.84
C ASP A 228 10.21 1.82 -8.27
N ALA A 229 11.36 1.19 -8.30
CA ALA A 229 12.63 1.82 -8.70
C ALA A 229 12.80 1.84 -10.22
N VAL A 230 12.45 0.73 -10.85
CA VAL A 230 12.47 0.57 -12.31
C VAL A 230 11.20 -0.17 -12.69
N PRO A 231 10.27 0.47 -13.41
CA PRO A 231 9.08 -0.22 -13.90
C PRO A 231 9.45 -1.32 -14.88
N GLY A 232 8.88 -2.50 -14.69
CA GLY A 232 9.06 -3.63 -15.59
C GLY A 232 9.52 -4.92 -14.91
N ALA A 233 9.59 -6.00 -15.68
CA ALA A 233 9.69 -7.37 -15.19
C ALA A 233 10.91 -7.63 -14.28
N ASN A 234 12.06 -7.09 -14.63
CA ASN A 234 13.33 -7.31 -13.91
C ASN A 234 13.75 -6.08 -13.11
N GLY A 235 12.85 -5.13 -12.88
CA GLY A 235 13.11 -3.96 -12.07
C GLY A 235 13.03 -4.26 -10.58
N GLY A 236 13.38 -3.25 -9.77
CA GLY A 236 13.33 -3.30 -8.32
C GLY A 236 12.39 -2.27 -7.74
N SER A 237 12.31 -2.23 -6.43
CA SER A 237 11.55 -1.24 -5.68
C SER A 237 12.47 -0.29 -4.91
N ALA A 238 11.98 0.95 -4.71
CA ALA A 238 12.64 2.03 -4.01
C ALA A 238 11.90 2.36 -2.71
N LEU A 239 12.59 3.01 -1.79
CA LEU A 239 12.01 3.58 -0.58
C LEU A 239 12.18 5.10 -0.59
N TYR A 240 11.13 5.80 -0.20
CA TYR A 240 11.18 7.19 0.22
C TYR A 240 11.06 7.26 1.74
N ILE A 241 12.06 7.85 2.38
CA ILE A 241 12.27 7.81 3.84
C ILE A 241 12.23 9.23 4.38
N SER A 242 11.38 9.45 5.39
CA SER A 242 11.32 10.69 6.17
C SER A 242 11.64 10.40 7.64
N ARG A 243 12.53 11.24 8.22
CA ARG A 243 12.94 11.18 9.63
C ARG A 243 12.48 12.39 10.44
N ASP A 244 11.73 13.29 9.82
CA ASP A 244 11.37 14.60 10.36
C ASP A 244 9.85 14.87 10.30
N GLY A 245 9.04 13.82 10.41
CA GLY A 245 7.58 13.92 10.39
C GLY A 245 7.00 14.31 9.05
N ALA A 246 7.54 13.75 7.97
CA ALA A 246 7.13 13.97 6.60
C ALA A 246 7.48 15.37 6.01
N LYS A 247 8.38 16.12 6.64
CA LYS A 247 8.83 17.42 6.10
C LYS A 247 9.74 17.21 4.91
N THR A 248 10.76 16.36 5.04
CA THR A 248 11.67 15.99 3.95
C THR A 248 11.69 14.48 3.71
N TRP A 249 12.05 14.10 2.49
CA TRP A 249 12.10 12.72 2.05
C TRP A 249 13.37 12.44 1.27
N THR A 250 13.94 11.27 1.46
CA THR A 250 15.16 10.82 0.77
C THR A 250 14.94 9.46 0.14
N ASP A 251 15.47 9.26 -1.07
CA ASP A 251 15.61 7.95 -1.73
C ASP A 251 17.06 7.49 -1.62
N PRO A 252 17.37 6.44 -0.84
CA PRO A 252 18.72 5.93 -0.70
C PRO A 252 19.34 5.42 -2.00
N GLY A 253 18.50 5.05 -2.97
CA GLY A 253 18.92 4.54 -4.27
C GLY A 253 18.90 5.58 -5.40
N LYS A 254 18.69 6.86 -5.09
CA LYS A 254 18.76 7.93 -6.08
C LYS A 254 20.13 7.92 -6.76
N ASP A 255 20.12 7.97 -8.09
CA ASP A 255 21.33 7.98 -8.94
C ASP A 255 22.22 6.71 -8.83
N LYS A 256 21.72 5.64 -8.18
CA LYS A 256 22.41 4.35 -8.10
C LYS A 256 22.00 3.43 -9.26
N PRO A 257 22.91 2.60 -9.76
CA PRO A 257 22.57 1.61 -10.78
C PRO A 257 21.59 0.56 -10.21
N THR A 258 20.76 0.00 -11.07
CA THR A 258 19.93 -1.15 -10.69
C THR A 258 20.82 -2.37 -10.49
N PRO A 259 20.84 -2.99 -9.31
CA PRO A 259 21.69 -4.15 -9.04
C PRO A 259 21.17 -5.42 -9.73
N GLU A 260 22.04 -6.42 -9.84
CA GLU A 260 21.60 -7.78 -10.16
C GLU A 260 21.02 -8.46 -8.91
N PHE A 261 19.88 -9.12 -9.07
CA PHE A 261 19.21 -9.80 -7.97
C PHE A 261 19.53 -11.30 -7.99
N THR A 262 20.57 -11.67 -7.26
CA THR A 262 21.07 -13.05 -7.15
C THR A 262 21.12 -13.50 -5.68
N GLU A 263 21.17 -14.80 -5.44
CA GLU A 263 21.30 -15.36 -4.08
C GLU A 263 22.61 -14.88 -3.43
N GLY A 264 22.51 -14.26 -2.25
CA GLY A 264 23.63 -13.66 -1.54
C GLY A 264 24.16 -12.35 -2.14
N GLY A 265 23.61 -11.89 -3.27
CA GLY A 265 23.98 -10.64 -3.92
C GLY A 265 23.62 -9.43 -3.05
N LYS A 266 24.27 -8.29 -3.35
CA LYS A 266 24.06 -7.02 -2.64
C LYS A 266 23.77 -5.89 -3.63
N GLY A 267 23.02 -4.87 -3.18
CA GLY A 267 22.76 -3.68 -3.97
C GLY A 267 22.48 -2.45 -3.11
N GLU A 268 22.65 -1.27 -3.67
CA GLU A 268 22.41 0.00 -3.01
C GLU A 268 21.01 0.51 -3.32
N GLY A 269 20.24 0.86 -2.29
CA GLY A 269 18.96 1.57 -2.34
C GLY A 269 17.87 0.94 -3.20
N THR A 270 18.01 -0.32 -3.62
CA THR A 270 17.03 -0.99 -4.48
C THR A 270 16.72 -2.40 -3.96
N ILE A 271 15.44 -2.64 -3.71
CA ILE A 271 14.87 -3.92 -3.26
C ILE A 271 14.68 -4.82 -4.49
N ALA A 272 14.97 -6.12 -4.35
CA ALA A 272 14.75 -7.10 -5.42
C ALA A 272 13.26 -7.26 -5.77
N GLY A 273 12.92 -7.10 -7.04
CA GLY A 273 11.57 -7.18 -7.56
C GLY A 273 10.74 -5.91 -7.39
N ILE A 274 9.78 -5.73 -8.28
CA ILE A 274 8.85 -4.58 -8.27
C ILE A 274 7.70 -4.83 -7.29
N HIS A 275 6.96 -3.76 -6.94
CA HIS A 275 5.82 -3.79 -6.02
C HIS A 275 6.16 -4.39 -4.65
N ALA A 276 7.40 -4.22 -4.19
CA ALA A 276 7.83 -4.77 -2.92
C ALA A 276 7.03 -4.22 -1.74
N LYS A 277 6.87 -5.06 -0.73
CA LYS A 277 6.40 -4.67 0.59
C LYS A 277 7.52 -4.81 1.58
N VAL A 278 7.57 -3.85 2.50
CA VAL A 278 8.61 -3.75 3.52
C VAL A 278 7.98 -3.82 4.91
N VAL A 279 8.67 -4.44 5.84
CA VAL A 279 8.35 -4.44 7.26
C VAL A 279 9.62 -4.23 8.06
N GLU A 280 9.52 -3.51 9.18
CA GLU A 280 10.58 -3.43 10.17
C GLU A 280 10.55 -4.68 11.05
N LEU A 281 11.72 -5.29 11.24
CA LEU A 281 11.94 -6.39 12.17
C LEU A 281 12.20 -5.87 13.58
N SER A 282 12.05 -6.71 14.60
CA SER A 282 12.23 -6.34 16.02
C SER A 282 13.65 -5.85 16.36
N ASP A 283 14.63 -6.17 15.52
CA ASP A 283 16.02 -5.71 15.66
C ASP A 283 16.34 -4.45 14.82
N GLY A 284 15.31 -3.80 14.25
CA GLY A 284 15.43 -2.58 13.45
C GLY A 284 15.83 -2.80 11.99
N ARG A 285 16.11 -4.05 11.58
CA ARG A 285 16.32 -4.36 10.16
C ARG A 285 15.02 -4.24 9.36
N LEU A 286 15.15 -4.03 8.07
CA LEU A 286 14.04 -4.09 7.13
C LEU A 286 14.05 -5.43 6.38
N LEU A 287 12.87 -6.07 6.32
CA LEU A 287 12.60 -7.24 5.47
C LEU A 287 11.66 -6.83 4.35
N ALA A 288 11.97 -7.24 3.12
CA ALA A 288 11.12 -6.96 1.97
C ALA A 288 10.92 -8.21 1.08
N PHE A 289 9.72 -8.34 0.51
CA PHE A 289 9.41 -9.29 -0.58
C PHE A 289 8.95 -8.52 -1.80
N GLY A 290 9.45 -8.90 -2.98
CA GLY A 290 9.10 -8.27 -4.25
C GLY A 290 8.38 -9.21 -5.21
N ARG A 291 7.84 -8.63 -6.28
CA ARG A 291 7.22 -9.35 -7.39
C ARG A 291 8.18 -9.44 -8.57
N MET A 292 8.13 -10.55 -9.31
CA MET A 292 9.03 -10.83 -10.44
C MET A 292 10.51 -10.84 -10.01
N ALA A 293 11.47 -10.66 -10.90
CA ALA A 293 12.92 -10.72 -10.58
C ALA A 293 13.25 -11.89 -9.64
N THR A 294 12.81 -13.09 -10.02
CA THR A 294 12.93 -14.31 -9.18
C THR A 294 14.37 -14.67 -8.89
N ILE A 295 14.62 -15.12 -7.67
CA ILE A 295 15.89 -15.70 -7.24
C ILE A 295 15.65 -17.20 -7.03
N ASN A 296 16.44 -18.06 -7.67
CA ASN A 296 16.26 -19.51 -7.63
C ASN A 296 14.81 -19.97 -7.90
N LYS A 297 14.13 -19.31 -8.86
CA LYS A 297 12.71 -19.56 -9.23
C LYS A 297 11.70 -19.27 -8.10
N GLN A 298 12.12 -18.64 -7.01
CA GLN A 298 11.26 -18.22 -5.90
C GLN A 298 11.04 -16.70 -5.93
N MET A 299 10.05 -16.23 -5.14
CA MET A 299 9.84 -14.83 -4.88
C MET A 299 11.11 -14.21 -4.28
N PRO A 300 11.58 -13.04 -4.76
CA PRO A 300 12.76 -12.42 -4.19
C PRO A 300 12.47 -11.87 -2.79
N MET A 301 13.44 -12.01 -1.90
CA MET A 301 13.49 -11.45 -0.57
C MET A 301 14.72 -10.56 -0.43
N SER A 302 14.58 -9.45 0.27
CA SER A 302 15.66 -8.51 0.53
C SER A 302 15.70 -8.14 2.00
N VAL A 303 16.91 -8.01 2.58
CA VAL A 303 17.11 -7.59 3.96
C VAL A 303 18.09 -6.42 4.00
N SER A 304 17.78 -5.39 4.78
CA SER A 304 18.64 -4.24 5.03
C SER A 304 18.82 -4.02 6.52
N SER A 305 20.04 -3.67 6.95
CA SER A 305 20.39 -3.30 8.33
C SER A 305 20.68 -1.81 8.50
N ASP A 306 20.52 -1.01 7.45
CA ASP A 306 20.89 0.40 7.41
C ASP A 306 19.80 1.30 6.82
N LEU A 307 18.51 0.91 7.08
CA LEU A 307 17.33 1.62 6.59
C LEU A 307 17.30 1.77 5.06
N GLY A 308 17.59 0.67 4.35
CA GLY A 308 17.45 0.59 2.91
C GLY A 308 18.57 1.23 2.10
N LYS A 309 19.68 1.64 2.71
CA LYS A 309 20.86 2.10 1.97
C LYS A 309 21.52 0.95 1.22
N THR A 310 21.63 -0.21 1.87
CA THR A 310 22.12 -1.44 1.25
C THR A 310 21.16 -2.60 1.51
N TRP A 311 21.07 -3.51 0.56
CA TRP A 311 20.22 -4.69 0.59
C TRP A 311 21.02 -5.94 0.26
N THR A 312 20.75 -7.04 0.97
CA THR A 312 21.19 -8.39 0.62
C THR A 312 19.99 -9.17 0.10
N TYR A 313 20.17 -9.91 -1.01
CA TYR A 313 19.12 -10.61 -1.72
C TYR A 313 19.15 -12.10 -1.47
N LYS A 314 17.98 -12.73 -1.38
CA LYS A 314 17.81 -14.17 -1.20
C LYS A 314 16.52 -14.65 -1.86
N ALA A 315 16.47 -15.92 -2.16
CA ALA A 315 15.20 -16.60 -2.46
C ALA A 315 14.33 -16.66 -1.19
N SER A 316 13.06 -16.34 -1.31
CA SER A 316 12.08 -16.56 -0.23
C SER A 316 11.54 -17.99 -0.25
N PRO A 317 10.83 -18.46 0.80
CA PRO A 317 10.16 -19.77 0.80
C PRO A 317 8.82 -19.76 0.04
N PHE A 318 8.54 -18.72 -0.76
CA PHE A 318 7.26 -18.54 -1.42
C PHE A 318 7.38 -18.58 -2.94
N PRO A 319 6.34 -19.07 -3.64
CA PRO A 319 6.29 -19.07 -5.09
C PRO A 319 6.27 -17.63 -5.63
N PRO A 320 6.80 -17.41 -6.84
CA PRO A 320 6.77 -16.11 -7.50
C PRO A 320 5.35 -15.73 -7.92
N ILE A 321 5.10 -14.45 -7.99
CA ILE A 321 3.87 -13.87 -8.54
C ILE A 321 4.16 -13.01 -9.78
N SER A 322 3.13 -12.77 -10.60
CA SER A 322 3.28 -12.12 -11.90
C SER A 322 2.45 -10.84 -12.03
N GLY A 323 2.40 -10.27 -13.23
CA GLY A 323 1.56 -9.13 -13.57
C GLY A 323 0.09 -9.34 -13.16
N GLY A 324 -0.55 -8.31 -12.60
CA GLY A 324 -1.91 -8.38 -12.07
C GLY A 324 -1.99 -8.97 -10.66
N GLN A 325 -0.86 -9.25 -10.00
CA GLN A 325 -0.79 -9.69 -8.61
C GLN A 325 0.13 -8.77 -7.79
N ARG A 326 -0.20 -8.57 -6.53
CA ARG A 326 0.61 -7.85 -5.53
C ARG A 326 0.46 -8.56 -4.19
N LEU A 327 1.53 -8.61 -3.41
CA LEU A 327 1.59 -9.23 -2.08
C LEU A 327 1.29 -8.21 -0.97
N VAL A 328 1.08 -8.72 0.25
CA VAL A 328 1.10 -7.99 1.52
C VAL A 328 2.20 -8.58 2.40
N LEU A 329 2.98 -7.73 3.03
CA LEU A 329 3.88 -8.05 4.13
C LEU A 329 3.64 -7.00 5.21
N ARG A 330 3.34 -7.42 6.45
CA ARG A 330 2.96 -6.52 7.53
C ARG A 330 3.26 -7.11 8.89
N ARG A 331 3.73 -6.28 9.83
CA ARG A 331 3.71 -6.63 11.26
C ARG A 331 2.29 -6.41 11.79
N LEU A 332 1.76 -7.41 12.47
CA LEU A 332 0.51 -7.33 13.20
C LEU A 332 0.76 -6.74 14.60
N GLN A 333 -0.29 -6.16 15.20
CA GLN A 333 -0.22 -5.62 16.56
C GLN A 333 0.15 -6.67 17.62
N GLU A 334 -0.06 -7.96 17.33
CA GLU A 334 0.35 -9.08 18.15
C GLU A 334 1.85 -9.42 18.02
N GLY A 335 2.62 -8.63 17.27
CA GLY A 335 4.06 -8.79 17.08
C GLY A 335 4.47 -9.78 15.98
N THR A 336 3.54 -10.55 15.42
CA THR A 336 3.84 -11.53 14.35
C THR A 336 3.90 -10.85 12.98
N LEU A 337 4.58 -11.49 12.02
CA LEU A 337 4.54 -11.06 10.63
C LEU A 337 3.43 -11.79 9.87
N LEU A 338 2.61 -11.02 9.16
CA LEU A 338 1.63 -11.50 8.19
C LEU A 338 2.20 -11.33 6.78
N PHE A 339 2.15 -12.40 6.00
CA PHE A 339 2.37 -12.39 4.56
C PHE A 339 1.10 -12.87 3.87
N ALA A 340 0.67 -12.19 2.80
CA ALA A 340 -0.41 -12.66 1.94
C ALA A 340 -0.01 -12.54 0.47
N SER A 341 -0.27 -13.60 -0.30
CA SER A 341 0.14 -13.71 -1.70
C SER A 341 -0.68 -14.79 -2.41
N PHE A 342 -0.22 -15.23 -3.57
CA PHE A 342 -0.88 -16.24 -4.39
C PHE A 342 0.04 -17.44 -4.57
N THR A 343 -0.54 -18.63 -4.69
CA THR A 343 0.20 -19.88 -4.85
C THR A 343 0.86 -20.01 -6.22
N SER A 344 0.36 -19.28 -7.23
CA SER A 344 0.81 -19.35 -8.62
C SER A 344 0.78 -18.00 -9.31
N PRO A 345 1.59 -17.80 -10.36
CA PRO A 345 1.42 -16.67 -11.25
C PRO A 345 0.02 -16.62 -11.87
N ARG A 346 -0.57 -15.43 -11.97
CA ARG A 346 -1.96 -15.20 -12.42
C ARG A 346 -2.32 -15.92 -13.75
N GLY A 347 -1.41 -15.92 -14.72
CA GLY A 347 -1.64 -16.55 -16.02
C GLY A 347 -1.69 -18.08 -16.00
N LYS A 348 -1.31 -18.69 -14.87
CA LYS A 348 -1.29 -20.14 -14.66
C LYS A 348 -1.75 -20.45 -13.23
N PRO A 349 -3.00 -20.17 -12.85
CA PRO A 349 -3.47 -20.15 -11.46
C PRO A 349 -3.39 -21.52 -10.76
N GLU A 350 -3.35 -22.60 -11.50
CA GLU A 350 -3.28 -23.96 -10.97
C GLU A 350 -1.91 -24.64 -11.22
N ALA A 351 -0.91 -23.90 -11.74
CA ALA A 351 0.41 -24.49 -12.03
C ALA A 351 1.15 -24.93 -10.74
N ASN A 352 0.94 -24.20 -9.64
CA ASN A 352 1.59 -24.48 -8.37
C ASN A 352 0.54 -24.43 -7.26
N GLY A 353 0.16 -25.62 -6.76
CA GLY A 353 -0.57 -25.74 -5.51
C GLY A 353 0.39 -25.63 -4.32
N MET A 354 -0.14 -25.27 -3.17
CA MET A 354 0.57 -25.31 -1.90
C MET A 354 -0.17 -26.23 -0.92
N THR A 355 0.58 -26.85 0.00
CA THR A 355 0.00 -27.64 1.08
C THR A 355 -0.52 -26.72 2.18
N PHE A 356 -1.78 -26.91 2.54
CA PHE A 356 -2.46 -26.27 3.66
C PHE A 356 -3.02 -27.32 4.61
N LYS A 357 -3.38 -26.87 5.83
CA LYS A 357 -4.10 -27.69 6.81
C LYS A 357 -5.50 -27.14 7.01
N ASP A 358 -6.48 -28.04 7.06
CA ASP A 358 -7.85 -27.69 7.46
C ASP A 358 -7.96 -27.48 8.99
N GLN A 359 -9.14 -27.16 9.49
CA GLN A 359 -9.39 -26.98 10.92
C GLN A 359 -9.14 -28.25 11.77
N LYS A 360 -9.14 -29.43 11.15
CA LYS A 360 -8.85 -30.74 11.79
C LYS A 360 -7.38 -31.14 11.62
N GLY A 361 -6.53 -30.24 11.07
CA GLY A 361 -5.11 -30.52 10.85
C GLY A 361 -4.82 -31.42 9.63
N ARG A 362 -5.82 -31.79 8.82
CA ARG A 362 -5.64 -32.64 7.63
C ARG A 362 -5.07 -31.81 6.48
N GLU A 363 -4.07 -32.35 5.82
CA GLU A 363 -3.42 -31.70 4.70
C GLU A 363 -4.25 -31.78 3.43
N PHE A 364 -4.22 -30.68 2.65
CA PHE A 364 -4.80 -30.62 1.30
C PHE A 364 -3.98 -29.68 0.42
N THR A 365 -4.05 -29.87 -0.89
CA THR A 365 -3.48 -28.95 -1.86
C THR A 365 -4.49 -27.85 -2.20
N GLY A 366 -4.08 -26.60 -2.02
CA GLY A 366 -4.91 -25.42 -2.30
C GLY A 366 -4.27 -24.49 -3.33
N TYR A 367 -5.11 -23.67 -3.97
CA TYR A 367 -4.75 -22.76 -5.08
C TYR A 367 -5.31 -21.36 -4.85
N GLY A 368 -4.52 -20.34 -5.17
CA GLY A 368 -4.93 -18.95 -5.14
C GLY A 368 -4.43 -18.17 -3.94
N LEU A 369 -5.24 -17.25 -3.45
CA LEU A 369 -4.91 -16.33 -2.37
C LEU A 369 -4.72 -17.06 -1.04
N PHE A 370 -3.59 -16.83 -0.39
CA PHE A 370 -3.27 -17.40 0.92
C PHE A 370 -2.64 -16.35 1.85
N ALA A 371 -2.69 -16.64 3.14
CA ALA A 371 -1.92 -15.95 4.17
C ALA A 371 -0.94 -16.92 4.85
N ALA A 372 0.20 -16.38 5.28
CA ALA A 372 1.17 -17.06 6.11
C ALA A 372 1.57 -16.19 7.31
N VAL A 373 1.94 -16.82 8.43
CA VAL A 373 2.35 -16.12 9.65
C VAL A 373 3.74 -16.60 10.07
N SER A 374 4.59 -15.63 10.40
CA SER A 374 5.91 -15.86 11.00
C SER A 374 5.93 -15.32 12.42
N PHE A 375 6.58 -16.08 13.33
CA PHE A 375 6.76 -15.74 14.73
C PHE A 375 8.23 -15.47 15.09
N ASP A 376 9.10 -15.54 14.11
CA ASP A 376 10.56 -15.53 14.26
C ASP A 376 11.21 -14.54 13.24
N GLU A 377 10.54 -13.41 13.02
CA GLU A 377 11.05 -12.32 12.17
C GLU A 377 11.26 -12.75 10.71
N GLY A 378 10.37 -13.60 10.18
CA GLY A 378 10.38 -14.02 8.79
C GLY A 378 11.39 -15.14 8.46
N ARG A 379 12.03 -15.75 9.47
CA ARG A 379 12.94 -16.89 9.26
C ARG A 379 12.17 -18.13 8.85
N THR A 380 11.03 -18.40 9.53
CA THR A 380 10.11 -19.48 9.19
C THR A 380 8.67 -18.99 9.10
N TRP A 381 7.84 -19.74 8.35
CA TRP A 381 6.44 -19.43 8.10
C TRP A 381 5.60 -20.68 8.33
N PRO A 382 5.46 -21.14 9.62
CA PRO A 382 4.86 -22.41 9.96
C PRO A 382 3.34 -22.43 9.76
N VAL A 383 2.69 -21.29 9.77
CA VAL A 383 1.25 -21.17 9.55
C VAL A 383 1.00 -20.71 8.13
N ARG A 384 0.18 -21.47 7.39
CA ARG A 384 -0.31 -21.11 6.05
C ARG A 384 -1.79 -21.42 5.98
N LYS A 385 -2.59 -20.48 5.50
CA LYS A 385 -4.04 -20.60 5.39
C LYS A 385 -4.52 -20.14 4.04
N LEU A 386 -5.32 -20.96 3.35
CA LEU A 386 -5.98 -20.56 2.10
C LEU A 386 -7.13 -19.60 2.45
N LEU A 387 -7.16 -18.42 1.82
CA LEU A 387 -8.18 -17.41 2.06
C LEU A 387 -9.37 -17.64 1.09
N THR A 388 -10.12 -18.70 1.35
CA THR A 388 -11.29 -19.08 0.56
C THR A 388 -12.57 -18.94 1.39
N PRO A 389 -13.68 -18.44 0.79
CA PRO A 389 -15.01 -18.48 1.43
C PRO A 389 -15.65 -19.87 1.38
N GLY A 390 -14.97 -20.87 0.82
CA GLY A 390 -15.43 -22.27 0.72
C GLY A 390 -16.26 -22.55 -0.52
N LYS A 391 -17.22 -21.73 -0.89
CA LYS A 391 -18.07 -21.82 -2.11
C LYS A 391 -18.55 -20.45 -2.56
N GLY A 392 -18.76 -20.32 -3.86
CA GLY A 392 -19.45 -19.17 -4.46
C GLY A 392 -18.72 -18.64 -5.70
N ASP A 393 -19.49 -17.89 -6.48
CA ASP A 393 -19.01 -17.18 -7.67
C ASP A 393 -18.78 -15.72 -7.31
N PHE A 394 -17.62 -15.20 -7.66
CA PHE A 394 -17.17 -13.86 -7.33
C PHE A 394 -16.61 -13.15 -8.54
N ASP A 395 -16.71 -11.83 -8.54
CA ASP A 395 -16.03 -10.97 -9.49
C ASP A 395 -14.87 -10.27 -8.78
N GLY A 396 -13.65 -10.74 -9.03
CA GLY A 396 -12.42 -10.16 -8.49
C GLY A 396 -11.97 -8.88 -9.18
N GLY A 397 -12.69 -8.42 -10.20
CA GLY A 397 -12.42 -7.18 -10.93
C GLY A 397 -11.23 -7.27 -11.88
N ALA A 398 -10.50 -6.15 -12.02
CA ALA A 398 -9.35 -6.04 -12.90
C ALA A 398 -8.34 -7.17 -12.68
N TRP A 399 -7.87 -7.77 -13.76
CA TRP A 399 -6.90 -8.87 -13.83
C TRP A 399 -7.38 -10.21 -13.26
N THR A 400 -8.18 -10.25 -12.19
CA THR A 400 -8.74 -11.50 -11.64
C THR A 400 -9.96 -11.95 -12.43
N LYS A 401 -10.86 -11.02 -12.77
CA LYS A 401 -12.15 -11.30 -13.41
C LYS A 401 -13.06 -12.20 -12.52
N LYS A 402 -14.04 -12.87 -13.13
CA LYS A 402 -14.92 -13.81 -12.43
C LYS A 402 -14.17 -15.10 -12.09
N PHE A 403 -14.43 -15.66 -10.92
CA PHE A 403 -13.90 -16.94 -10.47
C PHE A 403 -14.89 -17.65 -9.54
N THR A 404 -14.80 -18.98 -9.50
CA THR A 404 -15.56 -19.81 -8.57
C THR A 404 -14.64 -20.24 -7.41
N ALA A 405 -14.99 -19.85 -6.20
CA ALA A 405 -14.31 -20.32 -5.00
C ALA A 405 -14.79 -21.72 -4.59
N THR A 406 -13.86 -22.53 -4.10
CA THR A 406 -14.13 -23.85 -3.50
C THR A 406 -13.32 -23.99 -2.20
N PRO A 407 -13.50 -25.04 -1.40
CA PRO A 407 -12.65 -25.28 -0.22
C PRO A 407 -11.14 -25.34 -0.53
N THR A 408 -10.76 -25.65 -1.78
CA THR A 408 -9.37 -25.75 -2.23
C THR A 408 -8.96 -24.67 -3.25
N ARG A 409 -9.87 -23.76 -3.62
CA ARG A 409 -9.61 -22.71 -4.59
C ARG A 409 -10.07 -21.35 -4.05
N ALA A 410 -9.15 -20.41 -4.00
CA ALA A 410 -9.37 -19.02 -3.63
C ALA A 410 -9.19 -18.09 -4.84
N GLU A 411 -9.37 -16.79 -4.65
CA GLU A 411 -9.07 -15.76 -5.65
C GLU A 411 -7.63 -15.94 -6.18
N HIS A 412 -7.44 -15.90 -7.49
CA HIS A 412 -6.14 -16.24 -8.11
C HIS A 412 -5.32 -15.03 -8.58
N GLY A 413 -5.82 -13.81 -8.39
CA GLY A 413 -5.14 -12.60 -8.84
C GLY A 413 -5.60 -11.37 -8.07
N GLY A 414 -5.13 -10.21 -8.48
CA GLY A 414 -5.46 -8.92 -7.88
C GLY A 414 -4.28 -8.30 -7.12
N TYR A 415 -4.35 -6.99 -6.95
CA TYR A 415 -3.39 -6.25 -6.14
C TYR A 415 -3.85 -6.20 -4.71
N LEU A 416 -3.08 -6.85 -3.82
CA LEU A 416 -3.40 -6.89 -2.40
C LEU A 416 -2.95 -5.62 -1.68
N ALA A 417 -3.80 -5.16 -0.76
CA ALA A 417 -3.45 -4.20 0.27
C ALA A 417 -4.15 -4.58 1.58
N ALA A 418 -3.53 -4.28 2.73
CA ALA A 418 -4.13 -4.63 4.01
C ALA A 418 -3.86 -3.57 5.08
N THR A 419 -4.79 -3.50 6.02
CA THR A 419 -4.64 -2.79 7.28
C THR A 419 -5.17 -3.67 8.42
N GLN A 420 -4.68 -3.43 9.64
CA GLN A 420 -5.24 -4.07 10.84
C GLN A 420 -5.83 -2.98 11.71
N THR A 421 -7.08 -3.14 12.11
CA THR A 421 -7.76 -2.23 13.04
C THR A 421 -7.39 -2.55 14.49
N PRO A 422 -7.47 -1.58 15.41
CA PRO A 422 -7.07 -1.78 16.81
C PRO A 422 -7.82 -2.90 17.56
N ASN A 423 -8.96 -3.36 17.04
CA ASN A 423 -9.68 -4.52 17.58
C ASN A 423 -9.17 -5.89 17.07
N GLY A 424 -8.05 -5.92 16.35
CA GLY A 424 -7.39 -7.12 15.88
C GLY A 424 -7.87 -7.63 14.51
N VAL A 425 -8.89 -7.04 13.91
CA VAL A 425 -9.38 -7.45 12.59
C VAL A 425 -8.42 -7.01 11.50
N ILE A 426 -8.01 -7.94 10.66
CA ILE A 426 -7.21 -7.72 9.46
C ILE A 426 -8.19 -7.51 8.31
N HIS A 427 -8.07 -6.37 7.64
CA HIS A 427 -8.80 -6.02 6.45
C HIS A 427 -7.87 -6.15 5.25
N LEU A 428 -8.10 -7.16 4.42
CA LEU A 428 -7.36 -7.42 3.19
C LEU A 428 -8.25 -7.12 2.01
N ILE A 429 -7.81 -6.26 1.11
CA ILE A 429 -8.49 -6.01 -0.17
C ILE A 429 -7.64 -6.50 -1.34
N SER A 430 -8.33 -7.01 -2.37
CA SER A 430 -7.75 -7.31 -3.68
C SER A 430 -8.06 -6.19 -4.68
N SER A 431 -8.19 -6.47 -5.97
CA SER A 431 -8.60 -5.42 -6.94
C SER A 431 -10.06 -4.99 -6.80
N ARG A 432 -10.94 -5.81 -6.21
CA ARG A 432 -12.37 -5.52 -6.04
C ARG A 432 -12.97 -6.03 -4.74
N LEU A 433 -12.37 -7.06 -4.13
CA LEU A 433 -12.93 -7.81 -3.02
C LEU A 433 -12.25 -7.45 -1.71
N HIS A 434 -13.02 -7.45 -0.62
CA HIS A 434 -12.58 -7.17 0.73
C HIS A 434 -12.84 -8.39 1.63
N TYR A 435 -11.77 -8.95 2.19
CA TYR A 435 -11.74 -10.04 3.15
C TYR A 435 -11.47 -9.48 4.56
N ARG A 436 -12.10 -10.06 5.57
CA ARG A 436 -11.91 -9.71 6.98
C ARG A 436 -11.63 -10.96 7.79
N PHE A 437 -10.58 -10.96 8.57
CA PHE A 437 -10.22 -12.07 9.43
C PHE A 437 -9.33 -11.60 10.59
N ASN A 438 -9.04 -12.47 11.56
CA ASN A 438 -8.12 -12.17 12.64
C ASN A 438 -7.01 -13.23 12.75
N LEU A 439 -6.01 -12.95 13.58
CA LEU A 439 -4.89 -13.87 13.80
C LEU A 439 -5.38 -15.20 14.40
N THR A 440 -6.38 -15.19 15.29
CA THR A 440 -6.95 -16.41 15.90
C THR A 440 -7.46 -17.36 14.84
N TRP A 441 -8.19 -16.85 13.83
CA TRP A 441 -8.64 -17.67 12.70
C TRP A 441 -7.49 -18.23 11.85
N LEU A 442 -6.43 -17.45 11.64
CA LEU A 442 -5.25 -17.95 10.91
C LEU A 442 -4.57 -19.11 11.64
N LEU A 443 -4.64 -19.14 12.97
CA LEU A 443 -4.00 -20.15 13.82
C LEU A 443 -4.84 -21.41 14.02
N GLU A 444 -6.11 -21.45 13.63
CA GLU A 444 -6.95 -22.64 13.74
C GLU A 444 -6.35 -23.85 13.01
N GLY A 445 -6.37 -25.02 13.67
CA GLY A 445 -5.78 -26.26 13.13
C GLY A 445 -4.26 -26.31 13.19
N THR A 446 -3.63 -25.40 13.93
CA THR A 446 -2.18 -25.40 14.19
C THR A 446 -1.89 -25.69 15.66
N SER A 447 -0.73 -26.31 15.98
CA SER A 447 -0.29 -26.57 17.36
C SER A 447 -0.23 -25.30 18.23
N ARG A 448 -0.08 -24.13 17.62
CA ARG A 448 -0.08 -22.83 18.34
C ARG A 448 -1.49 -22.30 18.63
N GLY A 449 -2.49 -22.69 17.84
CA GLY A 449 -3.91 -22.40 18.13
C GLY A 449 -4.40 -23.21 19.34
N GLU A 450 -3.98 -24.47 19.47
CA GLU A 450 -4.34 -25.33 20.58
C GLU A 450 -3.80 -24.86 21.93
N ASN A 451 -2.58 -24.27 21.97
CA ASN A 451 -1.97 -23.77 23.21
C ASN A 451 -2.56 -22.41 23.70
N ARG A 452 -3.39 -21.72 22.95
CA ARG A 452 -4.09 -20.51 23.41
C ARG A 452 -5.43 -20.81 24.08
N ASN A 453 -5.98 -21.99 23.86
CA ASN A 453 -7.24 -22.46 24.46
C ASN A 453 -7.01 -23.27 25.76
N ARG A 454 -5.79 -23.36 26.24
CA ARG A 454 -5.39 -23.85 27.54
C ARG A 454 -4.83 -22.73 28.40
#